data_8d952f075b04a4062a2a490070224788
#
_entry.id   8d952f075b04a4062a2a490070224788
#
_cell.length_a   1.000
_cell.length_b   1.000
_cell.length_c   1.000
_cell.angle_alpha   90.00
_cell.angle_beta   90.00
_cell.angle_gamma   90.00
#
_symmetry.space_group_name_H-M   'P 1'
#
loop_
_entity.id
_entity.type
_entity.pdbx_description
1 polymer ?
#
loop_
_entity_poly.entity_id
_entity_poly.type
_entity_poly.pdbx_seq_one_letter_code
_entity_poly.pdbx_strand_id
1 'polypeptide(L)'
;MIRLFIRQYLSAILFVILLQVLINLILFLDTGFHEVSLLYLNIIWFTLAAGYFSLRYVKDRRLMKLYAKFSGTYSDVIHEDYKEQLAEKNIKIQEQKQIVLERQDELLAWVHEMKSPLTAMQLLFEKVEKSEVKERIENEWLRLYLLLDQQLHATRLMTIEQDNRIEKVQVKDVLIQEIKALRSWCFEKQIAINLDLGDLTVQSDAKWLGFIVRQLLSNAVKYSHIGGEITISAQMVNEQPVLIIQDGGVGIKSEDLPRVFRKSYTGTIGRETSAATGMGLYLAKQAAQSLHIVLAIESTEGAGTSVKITFPKINEYQKTLGM
;
A
#
# COMPACT_ATOMS: atom_id res chain seq x y z
N MET A 1 8.93 -47.34 -9.65
CA MET A 1 9.23 -46.02 -10.24
C MET A 1 9.78 -46.10 -11.66
N ILE A 2 10.89 -46.82 -11.89
CA ILE A 2 11.48 -46.97 -13.25
C ILE A 2 10.49 -47.55 -14.26
N ARG A 3 9.75 -48.62 -13.90
CA ARG A 3 8.73 -49.23 -14.78
C ARG A 3 7.60 -48.22 -15.16
N LEU A 4 7.18 -47.34 -14.25
CA LEU A 4 6.18 -46.32 -14.51
C LEU A 4 6.74 -45.25 -15.46
N PHE A 5 7.98 -44.79 -15.24
CA PHE A 5 8.67 -43.87 -16.13
C PHE A 5 8.79 -44.42 -17.56
N ILE A 6 9.26 -45.69 -17.68
CA ILE A 6 9.38 -46.35 -19.00
C ILE A 6 8.01 -46.41 -19.69
N ARG A 7 6.96 -46.84 -18.98
CA ARG A 7 5.59 -46.91 -19.54
C ARG A 7 5.07 -45.55 -20.01
N GLN A 8 5.33 -44.49 -19.26
CA GLN A 8 4.92 -43.14 -19.61
C GLN A 8 5.66 -42.59 -20.83
N TYR A 9 6.96 -42.83 -20.93
CA TYR A 9 7.78 -42.32 -22.05
C TYR A 9 7.98 -43.39 -23.14
N LEU A 10 7.24 -44.49 -23.14
CA LEU A 10 7.39 -45.60 -24.08
C LEU A 10 7.29 -45.11 -25.53
N SER A 11 6.31 -44.28 -25.85
CA SER A 11 6.13 -43.71 -27.20
C SER A 11 7.32 -42.86 -27.63
N ALA A 12 7.84 -42.02 -26.73
CA ALA A 12 8.99 -41.16 -26.99
C ALA A 12 10.27 -42.00 -27.14
N ILE A 13 10.45 -43.04 -26.32
CA ILE A 13 11.60 -43.99 -26.41
C ILE A 13 11.53 -44.72 -27.75
N LEU A 14 10.37 -45.26 -28.12
CA LEU A 14 10.18 -45.95 -29.41
C LEU A 14 10.42 -45.04 -30.59
N PHE A 15 9.95 -43.78 -30.52
CA PHE A 15 10.20 -42.79 -31.56
C PHE A 15 11.71 -42.49 -31.72
N VAL A 16 12.43 -42.33 -30.62
CA VAL A 16 13.90 -42.07 -30.64
C VAL A 16 14.64 -43.26 -31.26
N ILE A 17 14.25 -44.50 -30.92
CA ILE A 17 14.83 -45.72 -31.50
C ILE A 17 14.52 -45.83 -32.99
N LEU A 18 13.25 -45.58 -33.40
CA LEU A 18 12.84 -45.62 -34.80
C LEU A 18 13.61 -44.60 -35.63
N LEU A 19 13.76 -43.37 -35.12
CA LEU A 19 14.52 -42.33 -35.78
C LEU A 19 15.98 -42.73 -35.97
N GLN A 20 16.61 -43.37 -34.97
CA GLN A 20 17.96 -43.86 -35.07
C GLN A 20 18.15 -44.99 -36.12
N VAL A 21 17.17 -45.89 -36.19
CA VAL A 21 17.14 -46.95 -37.21
C VAL A 21 17.04 -46.32 -38.61
N LEU A 22 16.18 -45.31 -38.77
CA LEU A 22 16.01 -44.61 -40.04
C LEU A 22 17.29 -43.87 -40.45
N ILE A 23 17.93 -43.16 -39.54
CA ILE A 23 19.25 -42.50 -39.81
C ILE A 23 20.31 -43.51 -40.22
N ASN A 24 20.43 -44.63 -39.50
CA ASN A 24 21.37 -45.69 -39.85
C ASN A 24 21.12 -46.29 -41.25
N LEU A 25 19.82 -46.45 -41.61
CA LEU A 25 19.43 -46.95 -42.94
C LEU A 25 19.81 -45.96 -44.04
N ILE A 26 19.56 -44.66 -43.83
CA ILE A 26 19.95 -43.61 -44.77
C ILE A 26 21.48 -43.61 -44.97
N LEU A 27 22.26 -43.61 -43.89
CA LEU A 27 23.72 -43.61 -43.92
C LEU A 27 24.29 -44.89 -44.56
N PHE A 28 23.60 -46.03 -44.41
CA PHE A 28 24.00 -47.32 -45.04
C PHE A 28 23.74 -47.31 -46.55
N LEU A 29 22.66 -46.66 -46.99
CA LEU A 29 22.32 -46.58 -48.44
C LEU A 29 23.09 -45.51 -49.19
N ASP A 30 23.68 -44.51 -48.48
CA ASP A 30 24.47 -43.45 -49.06
C ASP A 30 25.94 -43.88 -49.21
N THR A 31 26.39 -44.09 -50.42
CA THR A 31 27.75 -44.52 -50.75
C THR A 31 28.83 -43.50 -50.38
N GLY A 32 28.47 -42.23 -50.17
CA GLY A 32 29.40 -41.17 -49.76
C GLY A 32 29.87 -41.23 -48.28
N PHE A 33 29.23 -42.02 -47.43
CA PHE A 33 29.52 -42.09 -46.00
C PHE A 33 30.25 -43.36 -45.55
N HIS A 34 30.88 -44.08 -46.45
CA HIS A 34 31.58 -45.35 -46.14
C HIS A 34 32.75 -45.24 -45.13
N GLU A 35 33.32 -44.05 -44.95
CA GLU A 35 34.41 -43.81 -43.98
C GLU A 35 33.94 -43.47 -42.57
N VAL A 36 32.67 -43.20 -42.36
CA VAL A 36 32.15 -42.87 -41.02
C VAL A 36 31.79 -44.14 -40.24
N SER A 37 32.41 -44.30 -39.08
CA SER A 37 32.06 -45.41 -38.17
C SER A 37 30.66 -45.27 -37.63
N LEU A 38 29.69 -45.97 -38.20
CA LEU A 38 28.31 -46.06 -37.71
C LEU A 38 28.22 -46.41 -36.24
N LEU A 39 29.19 -47.25 -35.77
CA LEU A 39 29.28 -47.65 -34.36
C LEU A 39 29.53 -46.43 -33.45
N TYR A 40 30.43 -45.52 -33.85
CA TYR A 40 30.74 -44.33 -33.09
C TYR A 40 29.54 -43.37 -33.01
N LEU A 41 28.85 -43.14 -34.11
CA LEU A 41 27.64 -42.33 -34.16
C LEU A 41 26.51 -42.90 -33.27
N ASN A 42 26.34 -44.22 -33.28
CA ASN A 42 25.33 -44.85 -32.43
C ASN A 42 25.69 -44.75 -30.95
N ILE A 43 26.98 -44.86 -30.55
CA ILE A 43 27.37 -44.67 -29.15
C ILE A 43 27.08 -43.23 -28.70
N ILE A 44 27.41 -42.22 -29.50
CA ILE A 44 27.12 -40.80 -29.17
C ILE A 44 25.60 -40.62 -29.00
N TRP A 45 24.80 -41.11 -29.96
CA TRP A 45 23.36 -40.99 -29.92
C TRP A 45 22.75 -41.62 -28.66
N PHE A 46 23.10 -42.84 -28.34
CA PHE A 46 22.59 -43.52 -27.15
C PHE A 46 23.04 -42.88 -25.85
N THR A 47 24.27 -42.35 -25.77
CA THR A 47 24.75 -41.62 -24.59
C THR A 47 23.96 -40.31 -24.39
N LEU A 48 23.66 -39.56 -25.46
CA LEU A 48 22.85 -38.37 -25.41
C LEU A 48 21.43 -38.67 -25.05
N ALA A 49 20.80 -39.69 -25.63
CA ALA A 49 19.46 -40.16 -25.29
C ALA A 49 19.35 -40.61 -23.82
N ALA A 50 20.31 -41.41 -23.35
CA ALA A 50 20.36 -41.84 -21.95
C ALA A 50 20.53 -40.67 -20.99
N GLY A 51 21.38 -39.69 -21.31
CA GLY A 51 21.54 -38.44 -20.57
C GLY A 51 20.23 -37.64 -20.49
N TYR A 52 19.55 -37.45 -21.60
CA TYR A 52 18.27 -36.74 -21.66
C TYR A 52 17.20 -37.44 -20.79
N PHE A 53 16.99 -38.76 -20.93
CA PHE A 53 16.02 -39.49 -20.13
C PHE A 53 16.37 -39.55 -18.64
N SER A 54 17.69 -39.58 -18.32
CA SER A 54 18.14 -39.51 -16.92
C SER A 54 17.82 -38.17 -16.28
N LEU A 55 18.10 -37.05 -16.95
CA LEU A 55 17.73 -35.73 -16.48
C LEU A 55 16.22 -35.59 -16.32
N ARG A 56 15.47 -36.11 -17.30
CA ARG A 56 14.01 -36.10 -17.26
C ARG A 56 13.47 -36.92 -16.09
N TYR A 57 14.03 -38.09 -15.82
CA TYR A 57 13.67 -38.91 -14.68
C TYR A 57 13.91 -38.19 -13.35
N VAL A 58 15.05 -37.51 -13.18
CA VAL A 58 15.35 -36.75 -11.97
C VAL A 58 14.33 -35.63 -11.78
N LYS A 59 14.01 -34.90 -12.85
CA LYS A 59 13.04 -33.79 -12.82
C LYS A 59 11.64 -34.28 -12.44
N ASP A 60 11.20 -35.41 -13.01
CA ASP A 60 9.85 -35.92 -12.79
C ASP A 60 9.75 -36.87 -11.57
N ARG A 61 10.83 -37.02 -10.80
CA ARG A 61 10.90 -37.98 -9.67
C ARG A 61 9.79 -37.75 -8.62
N ARG A 62 9.44 -36.50 -8.36
CA ARG A 62 8.36 -36.13 -7.41
C ARG A 62 7.02 -36.61 -7.95
N LEU A 63 6.70 -36.30 -9.20
CA LEU A 63 5.46 -36.70 -9.87
C LEU A 63 5.35 -38.24 -9.97
N MET A 64 6.47 -38.93 -10.24
CA MET A 64 6.51 -40.40 -10.26
C MET A 64 6.23 -41.06 -8.91
N LYS A 65 6.63 -40.41 -7.81
CA LYS A 65 6.27 -40.88 -6.45
C LYS A 65 4.77 -40.74 -6.19
N LEU A 66 4.18 -39.59 -6.60
CA LEU A 66 2.74 -39.39 -6.49
C LEU A 66 1.97 -40.35 -7.39
N TYR A 67 2.39 -40.56 -8.62
CA TYR A 67 1.81 -41.55 -9.54
C TYR A 67 1.81 -42.98 -8.99
N ALA A 68 2.89 -43.36 -8.29
CA ALA A 68 2.96 -44.69 -7.65
C ALA A 68 1.98 -44.86 -6.47
N LYS A 69 1.57 -43.74 -5.85
CA LYS A 69 0.61 -43.72 -4.72
C LYS A 69 -0.84 -43.71 -5.20
N PHE A 70 -1.12 -43.13 -6.36
CA PHE A 70 -2.46 -43.01 -6.93
C PHE A 70 -2.61 -43.94 -8.14
N SER A 71 -3.71 -44.72 -8.20
CA SER A 71 -4.03 -45.60 -9.34
C SER A 71 -4.69 -44.90 -10.52
N GLY A 72 -4.58 -43.54 -10.60
CA GLY A 72 -5.21 -42.69 -11.63
C GLY A 72 -4.37 -42.46 -12.89
N THR A 73 -4.85 -41.62 -13.78
CA THR A 73 -4.10 -41.20 -14.97
C THR A 73 -2.99 -40.21 -14.62
N TYR A 74 -2.00 -40.03 -15.50
CA TYR A 74 -0.92 -39.03 -15.29
C TYR A 74 -1.45 -37.60 -15.10
N SER A 75 -2.54 -37.27 -15.77
CA SER A 75 -3.25 -36.00 -15.61
C SER A 75 -3.77 -35.79 -14.19
N ASP A 76 -4.31 -36.85 -13.56
CA ASP A 76 -4.84 -36.77 -12.20
C ASP A 76 -3.71 -36.53 -11.17
N VAL A 77 -2.55 -37.15 -11.40
CA VAL A 77 -1.37 -36.94 -10.54
C VAL A 77 -0.81 -35.54 -10.63
N ILE A 78 -0.76 -34.95 -11.83
CA ILE A 78 -0.35 -33.55 -12.02
C ILE A 78 -1.34 -32.60 -11.32
N HIS A 79 -2.64 -32.91 -11.46
CA HIS A 79 -3.70 -32.08 -10.87
C HIS A 79 -3.61 -32.09 -9.33
N GLU A 80 -3.34 -33.24 -8.74
CA GLU A 80 -3.18 -33.39 -7.28
C GLU A 80 -1.91 -32.72 -6.76
N ASP A 81 -0.76 -32.85 -7.44
CA ASP A 81 0.48 -32.13 -7.09
C ASP A 81 0.29 -30.60 -7.16
N TYR A 82 -0.46 -30.11 -8.18
CA TYR A 82 -0.79 -28.70 -8.29
C TYR A 82 -1.68 -28.22 -7.13
N LYS A 83 -2.70 -29.01 -6.75
CA LYS A 83 -3.56 -28.71 -5.60
C LYS A 83 -2.77 -28.67 -4.30
N GLU A 84 -1.88 -29.65 -4.06
CA GLU A 84 -1.02 -29.66 -2.87
C GLU A 84 -0.14 -28.41 -2.80
N GLN A 85 0.50 -28.01 -3.91
CA GLN A 85 1.31 -26.79 -3.97
C GLN A 85 0.50 -25.53 -3.74
N LEU A 86 -0.73 -25.48 -4.25
CA LEU A 86 -1.65 -24.36 -4.06
C LEU A 86 -2.12 -24.28 -2.61
N ALA A 87 -2.42 -25.39 -1.99
CA ALA A 87 -2.77 -25.49 -0.57
C ALA A 87 -1.62 -25.03 0.33
N GLU A 88 -0.39 -25.48 0.06
CA GLU A 88 0.82 -25.05 0.79
C GLU A 88 1.06 -23.54 0.68
N LYS A 89 0.90 -22.97 -0.52
CA LYS A 89 0.99 -21.52 -0.72
C LYS A 89 -0.10 -20.76 0.02
N ASN A 90 -1.33 -21.26 -0.01
CA ASN A 90 -2.45 -20.63 0.70
C ASN A 90 -2.23 -20.64 2.22
N ILE A 91 -1.73 -21.74 2.80
CA ILE A 91 -1.38 -21.80 4.22
C ILE A 91 -0.33 -20.75 4.55
N LYS A 92 0.76 -20.64 3.79
CA LYS A 92 1.80 -19.61 4.01
C LYS A 92 1.27 -18.18 3.90
N ILE A 93 0.36 -17.92 2.96
CA ILE A 93 -0.29 -16.61 2.82
C ILE A 93 -1.16 -16.32 4.05
N GLN A 94 -1.91 -17.31 4.55
CA GLN A 94 -2.73 -17.13 5.75
C GLN A 94 -1.87 -16.90 7.01
N GLU A 95 -0.78 -17.63 7.18
CA GLU A 95 0.18 -17.42 8.27
C GLU A 95 0.77 -16.00 8.23
N GLN A 96 1.19 -15.54 7.04
CA GLN A 96 1.71 -14.17 6.87
C GLN A 96 0.65 -13.12 7.20
N LYS A 97 -0.60 -13.32 6.75
CA LYS A 97 -1.71 -12.41 7.09
C LYS A 97 -1.95 -12.37 8.60
N GLN A 98 -1.93 -13.52 9.26
CA GLN A 98 -2.13 -13.62 10.70
C GLN A 98 -1.05 -12.84 11.47
N ILE A 99 0.23 -13.02 11.10
CA ILE A 99 1.35 -12.28 11.70
C ILE A 99 1.19 -10.76 11.51
N VAL A 100 0.72 -10.32 10.34
CA VAL A 100 0.48 -8.89 10.07
C VAL A 100 -0.63 -8.35 10.95
N LEU A 101 -1.74 -9.10 11.11
CA LEU A 101 -2.87 -8.71 11.97
C LEU A 101 -2.44 -8.63 13.44
N GLU A 102 -1.71 -9.62 13.95
CA GLU A 102 -1.21 -9.63 15.34
C GLU A 102 -0.32 -8.40 15.61
N ARG A 103 0.60 -8.08 14.69
CA ARG A 103 1.42 -6.87 14.81
C ARG A 103 0.62 -5.58 14.77
N GLN A 104 -0.47 -5.55 14.01
CA GLN A 104 -1.37 -4.39 13.99
C GLN A 104 -2.09 -4.23 15.34
N ASP A 105 -2.59 -5.31 15.92
CA ASP A 105 -3.26 -5.29 17.21
C ASP A 105 -2.31 -4.87 18.33
N GLU A 106 -1.06 -5.36 18.33
CA GLU A 106 -0.02 -4.91 19.26
C GLU A 106 0.27 -3.41 19.12
N LEU A 107 0.40 -2.90 17.89
CA LEU A 107 0.60 -1.48 17.65
C LEU A 107 -0.58 -0.63 18.10
N LEU A 108 -1.81 -1.08 17.86
CA LEU A 108 -3.03 -0.40 18.31
C LEU A 108 -3.09 -0.33 19.84
N ALA A 109 -2.80 -1.44 20.53
CA ALA A 109 -2.75 -1.48 21.99
C ALA A 109 -1.69 -0.52 22.53
N TRP A 110 -0.48 -0.54 21.97
CA TRP A 110 0.60 0.36 22.37
C TRP A 110 0.23 1.85 22.16
N VAL A 111 -0.40 2.20 21.03
CA VAL A 111 -0.86 3.57 20.77
C VAL A 111 -1.92 3.99 21.79
N HIS A 112 -2.84 3.10 22.16
CA HIS A 112 -3.84 3.37 23.19
C HIS A 112 -3.21 3.62 24.56
N GLU A 113 -2.22 2.84 24.93
CA GLU A 113 -1.46 3.03 26.18
C GLU A 113 -0.70 4.37 26.20
N MET A 114 -0.11 4.77 25.07
CA MET A 114 0.59 6.06 24.93
C MET A 114 -0.33 7.27 24.94
N LYS A 115 -1.60 7.12 24.53
CA LYS A 115 -2.57 8.22 24.54
C LYS A 115 -2.90 8.67 25.97
N SER A 116 -2.96 7.76 26.93
CA SER A 116 -3.26 8.06 28.33
C SER A 116 -2.26 9.04 28.97
N PRO A 117 -0.92 8.78 28.97
CA PRO A 117 0.05 9.72 29.52
C PRO A 117 0.10 11.04 28.77
N LEU A 118 -0.10 11.04 27.44
CA LEU A 118 -0.17 12.28 26.67
C LEU A 118 -1.39 13.13 27.08
N THR A 119 -2.54 12.54 27.32
CA THR A 119 -3.72 13.25 27.83
C THR A 119 -3.47 13.81 29.23
N ALA A 120 -2.81 13.04 30.11
CA ALA A 120 -2.42 13.50 31.45
C ALA A 120 -1.48 14.70 31.37
N MET A 121 -0.47 14.67 30.49
CA MET A 121 0.45 15.80 30.27
C MET A 121 -0.31 17.05 29.82
N GLN A 122 -1.27 16.93 28.91
CA GLN A 122 -2.10 18.04 28.44
C GLN A 122 -2.84 18.71 29.60
N LEU A 123 -3.47 17.91 30.47
CA LEU A 123 -4.16 18.43 31.66
C LEU A 123 -3.23 19.10 32.67
N LEU A 124 -1.97 18.65 32.76
CA LEU A 124 -0.97 19.29 33.62
C LEU A 124 -0.55 20.64 33.04
N PHE A 125 -0.37 20.77 31.71
CA PHE A 125 -0.03 22.04 31.08
C PHE A 125 -1.07 23.12 31.29
N GLU A 126 -2.35 22.75 31.35
CA GLU A 126 -3.44 23.71 31.62
C GLU A 126 -3.29 24.39 33.00
N LYS A 127 -2.63 23.73 33.96
CA LYS A 127 -2.41 24.24 35.34
C LYS A 127 -1.12 25.02 35.53
N VAL A 128 -0.20 24.97 34.54
CA VAL A 128 1.07 25.69 34.61
C VAL A 128 0.89 27.11 34.10
N GLU A 129 1.48 28.08 34.81
CA GLU A 129 1.48 29.48 34.38
C GLU A 129 2.16 29.64 32.99
N LYS A 130 1.72 30.65 32.25
CA LYS A 130 2.31 30.97 30.93
C LYS A 130 3.76 31.34 31.08
N SER A 131 4.64 30.64 30.37
CA SER A 131 6.07 30.90 30.28
C SER A 131 6.59 30.41 28.93
N GLU A 132 7.70 30.93 28.47
CA GLU A 132 8.37 30.49 27.24
C GLU A 132 8.70 28.98 27.28
N VAL A 133 9.08 28.47 28.44
CA VAL A 133 9.34 27.04 28.63
C VAL A 133 8.08 26.21 28.46
N LYS A 134 6.93 26.67 29.00
CA LYS A 134 5.64 26.01 28.84
C LYS A 134 5.26 25.91 27.35
N GLU A 135 5.38 27.00 26.60
CA GLU A 135 5.05 27.03 25.16
C GLU A 135 5.92 26.06 24.37
N ARG A 136 7.21 25.98 24.66
CA ARG A 136 8.12 24.99 24.04
C ARG A 136 7.73 23.56 24.35
N ILE A 137 7.36 23.25 25.58
CA ILE A 137 6.94 21.91 25.98
C ILE A 137 5.59 21.55 25.33
N GLU A 138 4.63 22.47 25.27
CA GLU A 138 3.35 22.27 24.60
C GLU A 138 3.54 21.98 23.09
N ASN A 139 4.49 22.62 22.45
CA ASN A 139 4.79 22.39 21.03
C ASN A 139 5.43 21.01 20.79
N GLU A 140 6.38 20.59 21.63
CA GLU A 140 6.93 19.24 21.52
C GLU A 140 5.89 18.16 21.87
N TRP A 141 5.02 18.41 22.85
CA TRP A 141 3.89 17.54 23.16
C TRP A 141 2.93 17.42 21.95
N LEU A 142 2.56 18.53 21.31
CA LEU A 142 1.71 18.51 20.13
C LEU A 142 2.36 17.72 19.00
N ARG A 143 3.66 17.87 18.82
CA ARG A 143 4.41 17.10 17.84
C ARG A 143 4.33 15.60 18.09
N LEU A 144 4.54 15.16 19.35
CA LEU A 144 4.41 13.75 19.75
C LEU A 144 2.97 13.24 19.53
N TYR A 145 1.98 14.04 19.93
CA TYR A 145 0.57 13.72 19.73
C TYR A 145 0.24 13.50 18.24
N LEU A 146 0.68 14.41 17.36
CA LEU A 146 0.44 14.29 15.93
C LEU A 146 1.13 13.07 15.31
N LEU A 147 2.33 12.72 15.75
CA LEU A 147 3.04 11.51 15.31
C LEU A 147 2.31 10.23 15.75
N LEU A 148 1.85 10.19 17.00
CA LEU A 148 1.10 9.07 17.54
C LEU A 148 -0.25 8.90 16.84
N ASP A 149 -0.98 10.00 16.64
CA ASP A 149 -2.25 10.03 15.92
C ASP A 149 -2.08 9.57 14.46
N GLN A 150 -1.01 10.00 13.81
CA GLN A 150 -0.66 9.56 12.47
C GLN A 150 -0.40 8.05 12.42
N GLN A 151 0.32 7.50 13.42
CA GLN A 151 0.60 6.07 13.49
C GLN A 151 -0.67 5.27 13.76
N LEU A 152 -1.56 5.75 14.62
CA LEU A 152 -2.87 5.15 14.88
C LEU A 152 -3.70 5.02 13.59
N HIS A 153 -3.81 6.14 12.85
CA HIS A 153 -4.57 6.14 11.60
C HIS A 153 -3.91 5.30 10.50
N ALA A 154 -2.57 5.27 10.43
CA ALA A 154 -1.85 4.40 9.52
C ALA A 154 -2.16 2.91 9.75
N THR A 155 -2.25 2.50 11.01
CA THR A 155 -2.59 1.12 11.39
C THR A 155 -4.04 0.78 11.09
N ARG A 156 -4.98 1.71 11.36
CA ARG A 156 -6.43 1.52 11.10
C ARG A 156 -6.82 1.66 9.63
N LEU A 157 -5.97 2.24 8.80
CA LEU A 157 -6.29 2.48 7.39
C LEU A 157 -6.57 1.18 6.62
N MET A 158 -5.98 0.05 7.03
CA MET A 158 -6.23 -1.25 6.40
C MET A 158 -7.63 -1.81 6.67
N THR A 159 -8.29 -1.35 7.72
CA THR A 159 -9.65 -1.79 8.14
C THR A 159 -10.69 -0.68 8.00
N ILE A 160 -10.33 0.46 7.39
CA ILE A 160 -11.19 1.65 7.27
C ILE A 160 -12.54 1.33 6.63
N GLU A 161 -12.58 0.46 5.61
CA GLU A 161 -13.81 0.07 4.92
C GLU A 161 -14.79 -0.70 5.83
N GLN A 162 -14.28 -1.34 6.87
CA GLN A 162 -15.08 -2.09 7.85
C GLN A 162 -15.49 -1.24 9.06
N ASP A 163 -14.68 -0.23 9.40
CA ASP A 163 -14.81 0.56 10.62
C ASP A 163 -15.42 1.95 10.39
N ASN A 164 -15.53 2.43 9.14
CA ASN A 164 -16.04 3.74 8.84
C ASN A 164 -17.57 3.84 9.14
N ARG A 165 -17.98 4.96 9.71
CA ARG A 165 -19.38 5.29 9.99
C ARG A 165 -19.77 6.53 9.20
N ILE A 166 -20.42 6.32 8.07
CA ILE A 166 -20.87 7.42 7.23
C ILE A 166 -22.11 8.04 7.85
N GLU A 167 -22.01 9.30 8.21
CA GLU A 167 -23.09 10.10 8.82
C GLU A 167 -23.12 11.52 8.24
N LYS A 168 -24.13 12.28 8.57
CA LYS A 168 -24.17 13.72 8.24
C LYS A 168 -23.23 14.46 9.16
N VAL A 169 -22.18 15.04 8.59
CA VAL A 169 -21.13 15.75 9.31
C VAL A 169 -21.18 17.24 8.97
N GLN A 170 -21.26 18.09 9.99
CA GLN A 170 -21.05 19.52 9.88
C GLN A 170 -19.54 19.79 9.75
N VAL A 171 -19.12 20.24 8.59
CA VAL A 171 -17.67 20.45 8.30
C VAL A 171 -17.08 21.49 9.24
N LYS A 172 -17.86 22.52 9.59
CA LYS A 172 -17.46 23.59 10.51
C LYS A 172 -17.05 23.04 11.89
N ASP A 173 -17.79 22.06 12.44
CA ASP A 173 -17.50 21.51 13.77
C ASP A 173 -16.20 20.72 13.76
N VAL A 174 -15.96 19.92 12.70
CA VAL A 174 -14.71 19.20 12.50
C VAL A 174 -13.53 20.20 12.40
N LEU A 175 -13.67 21.23 11.58
CA LEU A 175 -12.62 22.24 11.40
C LEU A 175 -12.28 22.98 12.71
N ILE A 176 -13.31 23.41 13.46
CA ILE A 176 -13.09 24.09 14.75
C ILE A 176 -12.35 23.19 15.72
N GLN A 177 -12.68 21.90 15.77
CA GLN A 177 -12.00 20.92 16.63
C GLN A 177 -10.52 20.78 16.24
N GLU A 178 -10.23 20.65 14.95
CA GLU A 178 -8.86 20.46 14.47
C GLU A 178 -8.01 21.75 14.58
N ILE A 179 -8.60 22.93 14.36
CA ILE A 179 -7.95 24.22 14.58
C ILE A 179 -7.60 24.39 16.06
N LYS A 180 -8.51 24.04 16.98
CA LYS A 180 -8.23 24.07 18.43
C LYS A 180 -7.06 23.16 18.80
N ALA A 181 -6.96 21.98 18.19
CA ALA A 181 -5.86 21.05 18.43
C ALA A 181 -4.50 21.61 17.98
N LEU A 182 -4.46 22.44 16.93
CA LEU A 182 -3.25 23.06 16.40
C LEU A 182 -2.96 24.45 16.95
N ARG A 183 -3.73 24.90 17.96
CA ARG A 183 -3.70 26.28 18.47
C ARG A 183 -2.29 26.72 18.89
N SER A 184 -1.52 25.88 19.61
CA SER A 184 -0.17 26.23 20.09
C SER A 184 0.77 26.56 18.92
N TRP A 185 0.76 25.79 17.84
CA TRP A 185 1.55 26.05 16.63
C TRP A 185 1.11 27.32 15.89
N CYS A 186 -0.21 27.56 15.83
CA CYS A 186 -0.72 28.80 15.22
C CYS A 186 -0.25 30.04 16.01
N PHE A 187 -0.25 29.97 17.35
CA PHE A 187 0.25 31.06 18.19
C PHE A 187 1.74 31.25 18.07
N GLU A 188 2.54 30.17 18.13
CA GLU A 188 4.00 30.25 17.97
C GLU A 188 4.40 30.93 16.67
N LYS A 189 3.73 30.59 15.58
CA LYS A 189 3.99 31.17 14.26
C LYS A 189 3.17 32.43 13.95
N GLN A 190 2.32 32.90 14.89
CA GLN A 190 1.44 34.04 14.69
C GLN A 190 0.55 33.92 13.44
N ILE A 191 0.04 32.71 13.15
CA ILE A 191 -0.77 32.43 11.99
C ILE A 191 -2.24 32.78 12.28
N ALA A 192 -2.85 33.62 11.42
CA ALA A 192 -4.28 33.86 11.40
C ALA A 192 -5.00 32.76 10.60
N ILE A 193 -6.16 32.31 11.09
CA ILE A 193 -7.02 31.37 10.34
C ILE A 193 -8.37 32.04 10.07
N ASN A 194 -8.68 32.21 8.78
CA ASN A 194 -9.95 32.76 8.32
C ASN A 194 -10.86 31.68 7.81
N LEU A 195 -12.12 31.67 8.29
CA LEU A 195 -13.13 30.69 7.93
C LEU A 195 -14.27 31.35 7.14
N ASP A 196 -14.48 30.89 5.90
CA ASP A 196 -15.63 31.25 5.06
C ASP A 196 -16.31 29.98 4.56
N LEU A 197 -17.13 29.38 5.44
CA LEU A 197 -17.64 28.02 5.24
C LEU A 197 -19.12 27.94 4.88
N GLY A 198 -19.90 28.99 5.22
CA GLY A 198 -21.36 28.85 5.20
C GLY A 198 -21.83 27.68 6.10
N ASP A 199 -22.92 27.06 5.71
CA ASP A 199 -23.50 25.89 6.39
C ASP A 199 -23.23 24.62 5.56
N LEU A 200 -21.96 24.19 5.51
CA LEU A 200 -21.55 23.03 4.74
C LEU A 200 -21.73 21.73 5.53
N THR A 201 -22.66 20.90 5.06
CA THR A 201 -22.91 19.53 5.57
C THR A 201 -22.54 18.51 4.51
N VAL A 202 -21.83 17.45 4.89
CA VAL A 202 -21.40 16.36 4.00
C VAL A 202 -21.75 14.99 4.57
N GLN A 203 -21.82 13.97 3.72
CA GLN A 203 -21.87 12.58 4.15
C GLN A 203 -20.44 12.06 4.26
N SER A 204 -19.99 11.75 5.49
CA SER A 204 -18.61 11.27 5.72
C SER A 204 -18.50 10.63 7.09
N ASP A 205 -17.36 10.05 7.40
CA ASP A 205 -16.98 9.69 8.77
C ASP A 205 -16.30 10.88 9.45
N ALA A 206 -16.85 11.36 10.57
CA ALA A 206 -16.35 12.55 11.26
C ALA A 206 -14.89 12.38 11.76
N LYS A 207 -14.50 11.18 12.20
CA LYS A 207 -13.14 10.92 12.72
C LYS A 207 -12.11 10.91 11.60
N TRP A 208 -12.41 10.22 10.49
CA TRP A 208 -11.54 10.16 9.35
C TRP A 208 -11.46 11.51 8.61
N LEU A 209 -12.57 12.23 8.52
CA LEU A 209 -12.55 13.59 7.98
C LEU A 209 -11.70 14.50 8.87
N GLY A 210 -11.83 14.41 10.20
CA GLY A 210 -10.98 15.14 11.14
C GLY A 210 -9.51 14.83 10.94
N PHE A 211 -9.15 13.55 10.76
CA PHE A 211 -7.78 13.15 10.45
C PHE A 211 -7.27 13.78 9.15
N ILE A 212 -8.05 13.72 8.06
CA ILE A 212 -7.67 14.33 6.76
C ILE A 212 -7.43 15.83 6.95
N VAL A 213 -8.38 16.53 7.54
CA VAL A 213 -8.32 17.98 7.79
C VAL A 213 -7.10 18.32 8.66
N ARG A 214 -6.83 17.58 9.72
CA ARG A 214 -5.67 17.76 10.60
C ARG A 214 -4.36 17.63 9.85
N GLN A 215 -4.22 16.65 8.97
CA GLN A 215 -3.00 16.47 8.16
C GLN A 215 -2.79 17.64 7.21
N LEU A 216 -3.85 18.17 6.60
CA LEU A 216 -3.77 19.31 5.70
C LEU A 216 -3.48 20.62 6.45
N LEU A 217 -4.18 20.87 7.56
CA LEU A 217 -3.97 22.05 8.40
C LEU A 217 -2.59 22.06 9.05
N SER A 218 -2.12 20.93 9.57
CA SER A 218 -0.77 20.84 10.15
C SER A 218 0.31 21.15 9.11
N ASN A 219 0.13 20.72 7.86
CA ASN A 219 1.02 21.09 6.78
C ASN A 219 0.92 22.58 6.44
N ALA A 220 -0.27 23.14 6.34
CA ALA A 220 -0.46 24.56 6.11
C ALA A 220 0.24 25.42 7.18
N VAL A 221 0.04 25.10 8.48
CA VAL A 221 0.74 25.78 9.59
C VAL A 221 2.25 25.58 9.51
N LYS A 222 2.70 24.34 9.26
CA LYS A 222 4.13 24.00 9.20
C LYS A 222 4.88 24.80 8.14
N TYR A 223 4.30 24.93 6.95
CA TYR A 223 4.96 25.53 5.79
C TYR A 223 4.59 27.00 5.55
N SER A 224 3.68 27.58 6.33
CA SER A 224 3.42 29.01 6.36
C SER A 224 4.57 29.81 6.96
N HIS A 225 4.71 31.06 6.50
CA HIS A 225 5.61 32.04 7.11
C HIS A 225 5.09 32.48 8.48
N ILE A 226 5.99 32.99 9.32
CA ILE A 226 5.61 33.65 10.60
C ILE A 226 4.76 34.87 10.29
N GLY A 227 3.64 35.05 10.99
CA GLY A 227 2.67 36.13 10.72
C GLY A 227 1.79 35.88 9.49
N GLY A 228 1.84 34.64 8.93
CA GLY A 228 1.06 34.28 7.75
C GLY A 228 -0.43 34.09 8.04
N GLU A 229 -1.18 33.78 6.97
CA GLU A 229 -2.62 33.56 7.01
C GLU A 229 -2.97 32.24 6.33
N ILE A 230 -3.94 31.51 6.90
CA ILE A 230 -4.56 30.33 6.30
C ILE A 230 -6.04 30.65 6.08
N THR A 231 -6.50 30.57 4.86
CA THR A 231 -7.91 30.74 4.49
C THR A 231 -8.56 29.39 4.25
N ILE A 232 -9.71 29.15 4.88
CA ILE A 232 -10.50 27.95 4.69
C ILE A 232 -11.88 28.37 4.19
N SER A 233 -12.20 27.98 2.96
CA SER A 233 -13.47 28.32 2.32
C SER A 233 -14.21 27.10 1.83
N ALA A 234 -15.53 27.21 1.75
CA ALA A 234 -16.38 26.16 1.22
C ALA A 234 -17.23 26.69 0.09
N GLN A 235 -17.41 25.90 -0.95
CA GLN A 235 -18.24 26.23 -2.11
C GLN A 235 -18.89 24.99 -2.71
N MET A 236 -19.96 25.21 -3.48
CA MET A 236 -20.57 24.15 -4.28
C MET A 236 -20.08 24.24 -5.71
N VAL A 237 -19.48 23.18 -6.23
CA VAL A 237 -18.99 23.09 -7.62
C VAL A 237 -19.67 21.90 -8.28
N ASN A 238 -20.49 22.14 -9.32
CA ASN A 238 -21.25 21.08 -10.02
C ASN A 238 -22.07 20.18 -9.08
N GLU A 239 -22.74 20.78 -8.11
CA GLU A 239 -23.52 20.11 -7.06
C GLU A 239 -22.68 19.22 -6.10
N GLN A 240 -21.37 19.38 -6.10
CA GLN A 240 -20.48 18.72 -5.15
C GLN A 240 -19.95 19.72 -4.12
N PRO A 241 -20.01 19.39 -2.83
CA PRO A 241 -19.36 20.20 -1.81
C PRO A 241 -17.85 20.19 -1.99
N VAL A 242 -17.23 21.34 -1.94
CA VAL A 242 -15.77 21.51 -2.02
C VAL A 242 -15.31 22.36 -0.86
N LEU A 243 -14.35 21.85 -0.09
CA LEU A 243 -13.64 22.57 0.94
C LEU A 243 -12.24 22.91 0.43
N ILE A 244 -11.81 24.14 0.59
CA ILE A 244 -10.51 24.63 0.14
C ILE A 244 -9.74 25.12 1.36
N ILE A 245 -8.51 24.63 1.53
CA ILE A 245 -7.56 25.11 2.53
C ILE A 245 -6.38 25.73 1.78
N GLN A 246 -6.16 27.02 1.99
CA GLN A 246 -5.13 27.79 1.29
C GLN A 246 -4.20 28.44 2.31
N ASP A 247 -2.89 28.28 2.11
CA ASP A 247 -1.83 28.97 2.85
C ASP A 247 -1.02 29.87 1.92
N GLY A 248 -0.45 30.94 2.48
CA GLY A 248 0.50 31.83 1.82
C GLY A 248 1.96 31.47 2.17
N GLY A 249 2.28 30.21 2.30
CA GLY A 249 3.59 29.73 2.72
C GLY A 249 4.61 29.61 1.60
N VAL A 250 5.63 28.79 1.86
CA VAL A 250 6.78 28.59 0.93
C VAL A 250 6.40 27.92 -0.39
N GLY A 251 5.20 27.34 -0.49
CA GLY A 251 4.74 26.61 -1.68
C GLY A 251 5.51 25.32 -1.95
N ILE A 252 5.21 24.71 -3.10
CA ILE A 252 5.77 23.42 -3.53
C ILE A 252 6.36 23.61 -4.94
N LYS A 253 7.58 23.12 -5.15
CA LYS A 253 8.20 23.10 -6.47
C LYS A 253 7.39 22.27 -7.45
N SER A 254 7.31 22.69 -8.70
CA SER A 254 6.57 21.99 -9.75
C SER A 254 7.02 20.54 -9.96
N GLU A 255 8.32 20.27 -9.78
CA GLU A 255 8.90 18.93 -9.85
C GLU A 255 8.48 18.00 -8.69
N ASP A 256 8.10 18.57 -7.53
CA ASP A 256 7.68 17.86 -6.33
C ASP A 256 6.17 17.58 -6.32
N LEU A 257 5.34 18.43 -6.93
CA LEU A 257 3.88 18.31 -6.94
C LEU A 257 3.35 16.91 -7.30
N PRO A 258 3.85 16.22 -8.34
CA PRO A 258 3.38 14.88 -8.69
C PRO A 258 3.70 13.82 -7.63
N ARG A 259 4.61 14.13 -6.70
CA ARG A 259 5.16 13.18 -5.72
C ARG A 259 4.71 13.42 -4.29
N VAL A 260 4.07 14.57 -3.98
CA VAL A 260 3.71 14.97 -2.60
C VAL A 260 2.81 13.96 -1.87
N PHE A 261 2.04 13.17 -2.62
CA PHE A 261 1.21 12.10 -2.08
C PHE A 261 1.91 10.72 -2.02
N ARG A 262 3.19 10.60 -2.39
CA ARG A 262 3.90 9.33 -2.29
C ARG A 262 4.32 9.06 -0.84
N LYS A 263 4.26 7.78 -0.46
CA LYS A 263 4.68 7.33 0.89
C LYS A 263 6.13 7.74 1.17
N SER A 264 6.35 8.32 2.35
CA SER A 264 7.67 8.77 2.85
C SER A 264 8.34 9.80 1.94
N TYR A 265 7.56 10.53 1.14
CA TYR A 265 8.11 11.61 0.32
C TYR A 265 8.16 12.90 1.12
N THR A 266 9.36 13.45 1.25
CA THR A 266 9.60 14.78 1.80
C THR A 266 10.26 15.61 0.71
N GLY A 267 9.64 16.72 0.31
CA GLY A 267 10.24 17.67 -0.64
C GLY A 267 11.56 18.25 -0.11
N THR A 268 12.22 19.06 -0.91
CA THR A 268 13.54 19.66 -0.59
C THR A 268 13.51 20.38 0.77
N ILE A 269 12.50 21.20 1.03
CA ILE A 269 12.31 21.93 2.29
C ILE A 269 11.98 21.00 3.47
N GLY A 270 11.24 19.91 3.22
CA GLY A 270 10.89 18.95 4.27
C GLY A 270 12.07 18.12 4.77
N ARG A 271 13.15 17.97 3.98
CA ARG A 271 14.38 17.28 4.38
C ARG A 271 15.23 18.10 5.34
N GLU A 272 15.17 19.40 5.24
CA GLU A 272 15.90 20.32 6.12
C GLU A 272 15.25 20.44 7.50
N THR A 273 13.96 20.15 7.59
CA THR A 273 13.23 20.09 8.87
C THR A 273 13.16 18.66 9.37
N SER A 274 13.83 18.34 10.47
CA SER A 274 13.85 17.00 11.11
C SER A 274 12.45 16.44 11.50
N ALA A 275 11.39 17.23 11.28
CA ALA A 275 10.01 16.94 11.67
C ALA A 275 9.12 16.39 10.54
N ALA A 276 9.64 16.17 9.31
CA ALA A 276 8.82 15.70 8.19
C ALA A 276 8.96 14.20 7.94
N THR A 277 7.96 13.41 8.29
CA THR A 277 7.92 11.95 8.04
C THR A 277 7.59 11.59 6.58
N GLY A 278 7.03 12.53 5.81
CA GLY A 278 6.51 12.28 4.46
C GLY A 278 5.30 11.34 4.42
N MET A 279 4.69 11.06 5.57
CA MET A 279 3.55 10.14 5.68
C MET A 279 2.18 10.84 5.69
N GLY A 280 2.11 12.10 6.17
CA GLY A 280 0.84 12.79 6.42
C GLY A 280 -0.07 12.91 5.19
N LEU A 281 0.43 13.50 4.10
CA LEU A 281 -0.34 13.64 2.86
C LEU A 281 -0.66 12.29 2.21
N TYR A 282 0.25 11.32 2.29
CA TYR A 282 0.00 9.97 1.80
C TYR A 282 -1.19 9.33 2.53
N LEU A 283 -1.19 9.36 3.86
CA LEU A 283 -2.28 8.78 4.67
C LEU A 283 -3.59 9.54 4.49
N ALA A 284 -3.53 10.88 4.43
CA ALA A 284 -4.71 11.70 4.13
C ALA A 284 -5.34 11.33 2.78
N LYS A 285 -4.51 11.10 1.75
CA LYS A 285 -5.00 10.66 0.44
C LYS A 285 -5.62 9.27 0.48
N GLN A 286 -5.00 8.30 1.18
CA GLN A 286 -5.55 6.95 1.34
C GLN A 286 -6.90 6.97 2.08
N ALA A 287 -6.98 7.72 3.20
CA ALA A 287 -8.24 7.89 3.93
C ALA A 287 -9.32 8.57 3.08
N ALA A 288 -8.95 9.61 2.33
CA ALA A 288 -9.86 10.30 1.42
C ALA A 288 -10.40 9.36 0.33
N GLN A 289 -9.56 8.51 -0.26
CA GLN A 289 -9.97 7.52 -1.25
C GLN A 289 -10.99 6.53 -0.69
N SER A 290 -10.77 6.01 0.52
CA SER A 290 -11.72 5.10 1.18
C SER A 290 -13.05 5.77 1.55
N LEU A 291 -13.08 7.09 1.66
CA LEU A 291 -14.30 7.89 1.86
C LEU A 291 -14.87 8.47 0.55
N HIS A 292 -14.34 8.07 -0.60
CA HIS A 292 -14.71 8.63 -1.92
C HIS A 292 -14.50 10.15 -2.04
N ILE A 293 -13.58 10.70 -1.23
CA ILE A 293 -13.19 12.11 -1.25
C ILE A 293 -12.01 12.27 -2.22
N VAL A 294 -12.05 13.30 -3.06
CA VAL A 294 -10.95 13.63 -3.97
C VAL A 294 -10.12 14.76 -3.40
N LEU A 295 -8.81 14.56 -3.27
CA LEU A 295 -7.85 15.57 -2.87
C LEU A 295 -7.06 16.05 -4.09
N ALA A 296 -7.05 17.36 -4.32
CA ALA A 296 -6.23 18.02 -5.33
C ALA A 296 -5.37 19.11 -4.66
N ILE A 297 -4.14 19.26 -5.11
CA ILE A 297 -3.19 20.26 -4.62
C ILE A 297 -2.75 21.15 -5.79
N GLU A 298 -2.87 22.45 -5.61
CA GLU A 298 -2.34 23.48 -6.48
C GLU A 298 -1.33 24.31 -5.66
N SER A 299 -0.12 24.48 -6.15
CA SER A 299 0.90 25.23 -5.43
C SER A 299 1.91 25.84 -6.39
N THR A 300 2.44 26.99 -5.99
CA THR A 300 3.54 27.66 -6.67
C THR A 300 4.60 28.00 -5.62
N GLU A 301 5.86 27.70 -5.92
CA GLU A 301 6.99 28.02 -5.03
C GLU A 301 6.99 29.51 -4.70
N GLY A 302 7.06 29.84 -3.42
CA GLY A 302 7.03 31.22 -2.90
C GLY A 302 5.66 31.88 -2.84
N ALA A 303 4.58 31.25 -3.35
CA ALA A 303 3.22 31.84 -3.37
C ALA A 303 2.21 31.08 -2.51
N GLY A 304 2.62 29.92 -1.92
CA GLY A 304 1.77 29.11 -1.05
C GLY A 304 1.14 27.90 -1.72
N THR A 305 0.23 27.27 -0.98
CA THR A 305 -0.42 26.02 -1.41
C THR A 305 -1.93 26.12 -1.19
N SER A 306 -2.70 25.61 -2.15
CA SER A 306 -4.14 25.44 -2.08
C SER A 306 -4.49 23.95 -2.20
N VAL A 307 -5.18 23.39 -1.20
CA VAL A 307 -5.67 22.03 -1.20
C VAL A 307 -7.18 22.00 -1.31
N LYS A 308 -7.69 21.36 -2.35
CA LYS A 308 -9.12 21.17 -2.60
C LYS A 308 -9.55 19.78 -2.12
N ILE A 309 -10.58 19.72 -1.32
CA ILE A 309 -11.24 18.52 -0.80
C ILE A 309 -12.61 18.47 -1.43
N THR A 310 -12.82 17.61 -2.42
CA THR A 310 -14.10 17.46 -3.11
C THR A 310 -14.83 16.25 -2.53
N PHE A 311 -16.00 16.48 -1.99
CA PHE A 311 -16.86 15.43 -1.42
C PHE A 311 -17.72 14.79 -2.50
N PRO A 312 -18.10 13.51 -2.37
CA PRO A 312 -19.02 12.85 -3.29
C PRO A 312 -20.41 13.49 -3.22
N LYS A 313 -21.20 13.34 -4.29
CA LYS A 313 -22.61 13.73 -4.30
C LYS A 313 -23.39 12.85 -3.33
N ILE A 314 -24.36 13.41 -2.65
CA ILE A 314 -25.19 12.71 -1.65
C ILE A 314 -25.81 11.42 -2.25
N ASN A 315 -26.22 11.45 -3.50
CA ASN A 315 -26.82 10.31 -4.21
C ASN A 315 -25.83 9.18 -4.61
N GLU A 316 -24.54 9.41 -4.61
CA GLU A 316 -23.54 8.40 -4.97
C GLU A 316 -23.27 7.44 -3.80
N TYR A 317 -23.33 7.91 -2.55
CA TYR A 317 -23.19 7.05 -1.37
C TYR A 317 -24.31 6.02 -1.23
N GLN A 318 -25.54 6.37 -1.59
CA GLN A 318 -26.67 5.42 -1.54
C GLN A 318 -26.54 4.27 -2.55
N LYS A 319 -25.88 4.50 -3.70
CA LYS A 319 -25.64 3.46 -4.71
C LYS A 319 -24.52 2.48 -4.31
N THR A 320 -23.55 2.94 -3.50
CA THR A 320 -22.38 2.11 -3.12
C THR A 320 -22.68 1.24 -1.88
N LEU A 321 -23.64 1.64 -1.04
CA LEU A 321 -24.07 0.89 0.15
C LEU A 321 -25.14 -0.16 -0.12
N GLY A 322 -25.56 -0.36 -1.39
CA GLY A 322 -26.45 -1.46 -1.77
C GLY A 322 -27.89 -1.34 -1.21
N MET A 323 -28.39 -0.12 -0.99
CA MET A 323 -29.78 0.17 -0.67
C MET A 323 -30.52 0.70 -1.88
#